data_09be702994b94fb599c454ae3b393f0b
#
_entry.id   09be702994b94fb599c454ae3b393f0b
#
_cell.length_a   1.000
_cell.length_b   1.000
_cell.length_c   1.000
_cell.angle_alpha   90.00
_cell.angle_beta   90.00
_cell.angle_gamma   90.00
#
_symmetry.space_group_name_H-M   'P 1'
#
loop_
_entity.id
_entity.type
_entity.pdbx_description
1 polymer ?
#
loop_
_entity_poly.entity_id
_entity_poly.type
_entity_poly.pdbx_seq_one_letter_code
_entity_poly.pdbx_strand_id
1 'polypeptide(L)'
;MKKTLLVLFLTFTMVACQESLEDRAFREAKEHTAKFCPQRLNENTTLDSLTFDIPSHTFTSYLTIVTDAEGVQRAQQLKNKIREELVMLVKSDTSRKRYKEEGYAFRYVARSDSSELLYDTTITPEDYK
;
A
#
# COMPACT_ATOMS: atom_id res chain seq x y z
N MET A 1 -63.85 15.35 16.28
CA MET A 1 -62.54 15.35 16.94
C MET A 1 -61.48 14.99 15.94
N LYS A 2 -60.71 15.98 15.55
CA LYS A 2 -59.57 15.74 14.65
C LYS A 2 -58.38 15.29 15.47
N LYS A 3 -58.07 14.01 15.41
CA LYS A 3 -56.80 13.54 15.93
C LYS A 3 -55.72 13.90 14.91
N THR A 4 -55.00 14.96 15.17
CA THR A 4 -53.76 15.24 14.46
C THR A 4 -52.77 14.17 14.84
N LEU A 5 -52.62 13.20 13.93
CA LEU A 5 -51.53 12.23 14.01
C LEU A 5 -50.27 13.01 13.65
N LEU A 6 -49.56 13.45 14.68
CA LEU A 6 -48.22 13.99 14.51
C LEU A 6 -47.35 12.79 14.20
N VAL A 7 -47.25 12.45 12.91
CA VAL A 7 -46.25 11.50 12.45
C VAL A 7 -44.93 12.23 12.59
N LEU A 8 -44.32 12.02 13.75
CA LEU A 8 -42.93 12.39 13.95
C LEU A 8 -42.12 11.49 13.01
N PHE A 9 -41.91 11.97 11.82
CA PHE A 9 -40.93 11.42 10.92
C PHE A 9 -39.56 11.61 11.60
N LEU A 10 -39.19 10.63 12.40
CA LEU A 10 -37.80 10.47 12.80
C LEU A 10 -37.04 10.12 11.55
N THR A 11 -36.62 11.16 10.81
CA THR A 11 -35.59 10.99 9.81
C THR A 11 -34.36 10.53 10.56
N PHE A 12 -34.21 9.21 10.62
CA PHE A 12 -32.95 8.60 10.96
C PHE A 12 -32.00 9.01 9.83
N THR A 13 -31.38 10.17 10.00
CA THR A 13 -30.18 10.46 9.24
C THR A 13 -29.17 9.42 9.68
N MET A 14 -29.13 8.34 8.94
CA MET A 14 -27.98 7.45 8.95
C MET A 14 -26.79 8.32 8.55
N VAL A 15 -26.14 8.94 9.52
CA VAL A 15 -24.78 9.41 9.34
C VAL A 15 -23.98 8.13 9.21
N ALA A 16 -23.94 7.61 7.97
CA ALA A 16 -22.95 6.63 7.62
C ALA A 16 -21.62 7.33 7.90
N CYS A 17 -20.93 6.93 8.96
CA CYS A 17 -19.55 7.27 9.15
C CYS A 17 -18.81 6.65 7.97
N GLN A 18 -18.74 7.39 6.86
CA GLN A 18 -17.90 7.00 5.75
C GLN A 18 -16.47 7.16 6.23
N GLU A 19 -15.80 6.03 6.37
CA GLU A 19 -14.38 5.96 6.59
C GLU A 19 -13.67 6.81 5.53
N SER A 20 -12.75 7.70 5.94
CA SER A 20 -11.93 8.43 4.98
C SER A 20 -11.07 7.47 4.17
N LEU A 21 -10.65 7.87 2.98
CA LEU A 21 -9.76 7.04 2.16
C LEU A 21 -8.44 6.75 2.88
N GLU A 22 -7.94 7.71 3.64
CA GLU A 22 -6.72 7.57 4.45
C GLU A 22 -6.89 6.53 5.56
N ASP A 23 -7.98 6.58 6.30
CA ASP A 23 -8.29 5.61 7.35
C ASP A 23 -8.49 4.22 6.75
N ARG A 24 -9.13 4.13 5.61
CA ARG A 24 -9.28 2.89 4.86
C ARG A 24 -7.93 2.31 4.44
N ALA A 25 -7.06 3.14 3.88
CA ALA A 25 -5.72 2.72 3.48
C ALA A 25 -4.91 2.20 4.68
N PHE A 26 -4.97 2.91 5.79
CA PHE A 26 -4.31 2.51 7.03
C PHE A 26 -4.85 1.17 7.55
N ARG A 27 -6.16 1.03 7.59
CA ARG A 27 -6.82 -0.20 8.03
C ARG A 27 -6.49 -1.38 7.10
N GLU A 28 -6.58 -1.20 5.80
CA GLU A 28 -6.28 -2.26 4.82
C GLU A 28 -4.83 -2.72 4.93
N ALA A 29 -3.87 -1.80 5.07
CA ALA A 29 -2.46 -2.14 5.25
C ALA A 29 -2.22 -2.94 6.53
N LYS A 30 -2.80 -2.50 7.63
CA LYS A 30 -2.71 -3.17 8.92
C LYS A 30 -3.34 -4.57 8.89
N GLU A 31 -4.51 -4.70 8.30
CA GLU A 31 -5.20 -5.99 8.17
C GLU A 31 -4.44 -6.95 7.25
N HIS A 32 -3.91 -6.46 6.15
CA HIS A 32 -3.10 -7.27 5.23
C HIS A 32 -1.87 -7.84 5.95
N THR A 33 -1.18 -7.01 6.69
CA THR A 33 -0.02 -7.44 7.49
C THR A 33 -0.42 -8.48 8.54
N ALA A 34 -1.50 -8.24 9.27
CA ALA A 34 -1.96 -9.15 10.32
C ALA A 34 -2.43 -10.50 9.78
N LYS A 35 -3.09 -10.51 8.61
CA LYS A 35 -3.72 -11.73 8.05
C LYS A 35 -2.79 -12.52 7.15
N PHE A 36 -1.92 -11.86 6.40
CA PHE A 36 -1.18 -12.48 5.30
C PHE A 36 0.33 -12.44 5.45
N CYS A 37 0.87 -11.52 6.24
CA CYS A 37 2.31 -11.39 6.36
C CYS A 37 2.88 -12.24 7.53
N PRO A 38 4.08 -12.81 7.37
CA PRO A 38 4.90 -12.74 6.16
C PRO A 38 4.28 -13.52 5.01
N GLN A 39 4.23 -12.90 3.82
CA GLN A 39 3.64 -13.48 2.63
C GLN A 39 4.72 -13.79 1.60
N ARG A 40 4.84 -15.05 1.23
CA ARG A 40 5.78 -15.48 0.19
C ARG A 40 5.25 -15.09 -1.18
N LEU A 41 5.97 -14.23 -1.90
CA LEU A 41 5.59 -13.75 -3.22
C LEU A 41 6.15 -14.64 -4.33
N ASN A 42 7.35 -15.15 -4.14
CA ASN A 42 8.02 -16.13 -5.00
C ASN A 42 9.05 -16.89 -4.18
N GLU A 43 9.87 -17.73 -4.82
CA GLU A 43 10.86 -18.58 -4.14
C GLU A 43 11.86 -17.80 -3.27
N ASN A 44 12.18 -16.57 -3.65
CA ASN A 44 13.22 -15.77 -3.01
C ASN A 44 12.70 -14.51 -2.31
N THR A 45 11.45 -14.13 -2.52
CA THR A 45 10.91 -12.84 -2.05
C THR A 45 9.75 -13.06 -1.11
N THR A 46 9.83 -12.42 0.05
CA THR A 46 8.77 -12.40 1.07
C THR A 46 8.35 -10.97 1.34
N LEU A 47 7.05 -10.69 1.34
CA LEU A 47 6.48 -9.46 1.87
C LEU A 47 6.35 -9.60 3.38
N ASP A 48 7.19 -8.89 4.12
CA ASP A 48 7.22 -8.96 5.59
C ASP A 48 6.09 -8.18 6.23
N SER A 49 5.81 -7.00 5.69
CA SER A 49 4.73 -6.13 6.16
C SER A 49 4.34 -5.10 5.10
N LEU A 50 3.12 -4.62 5.22
CA LEU A 50 2.59 -3.48 4.47
C LEU A 50 2.14 -2.44 5.48
N THR A 51 2.58 -1.20 5.32
CA THR A 51 2.18 -0.08 6.17
C THR A 51 1.62 1.06 5.34
N PHE A 52 0.87 1.94 5.98
CA PHE A 52 0.40 3.18 5.37
C PHE A 52 0.67 4.35 6.29
N ASP A 53 1.34 5.35 5.78
CA ASP A 53 1.63 6.60 6.48
C ASP A 53 0.62 7.67 6.06
N ILE A 54 -0.22 8.07 7.00
CA ILE A 54 -1.30 9.03 6.73
C ILE A 54 -0.75 10.40 6.31
N PRO A 55 0.21 11.02 7.02
CA PRO A 55 0.71 12.33 6.63
C PRO A 55 1.28 12.42 5.22
N SER A 56 1.98 11.39 4.76
CA SER A 56 2.61 11.36 3.43
C SER A 56 1.77 10.64 2.37
N HIS A 57 0.63 10.07 2.73
CA HIS A 57 -0.20 9.24 1.85
C HIS A 57 0.61 8.15 1.13
N THR A 58 1.47 7.46 1.88
CA THR A 58 2.41 6.48 1.31
C THR A 58 2.19 5.09 1.85
N PHE A 59 1.92 4.14 0.94
CA PHE A 59 2.01 2.72 1.24
C PHE A 59 3.46 2.28 1.18
N THR A 60 3.94 1.58 2.20
CA THR A 60 5.28 0.99 2.19
C THR A 60 5.20 -0.52 2.28
N SER A 61 5.78 -1.18 1.30
CA SER A 61 5.99 -2.63 1.28
C SER A 61 7.41 -2.94 1.75
N TYR A 62 7.53 -3.71 2.83
CA TYR A 62 8.81 -4.18 3.34
C TYR A 62 9.05 -5.60 2.87
N LEU A 63 10.13 -5.80 2.14
CA LEU A 63 10.46 -7.05 1.46
C LEU A 63 11.77 -7.62 1.96
N THR A 64 11.83 -8.94 2.08
CA THR A 64 13.08 -9.69 2.24
C THR A 64 13.33 -10.52 0.99
N ILE A 65 14.51 -10.38 0.42
CA ILE A 65 14.93 -11.13 -0.77
C ILE A 65 16.15 -11.97 -0.40
N VAL A 66 16.02 -13.28 -0.53
CA VAL A 66 17.13 -14.20 -0.29
C VAL A 66 18.13 -14.08 -1.42
N THR A 67 19.33 -13.60 -1.11
CA THR A 67 20.40 -13.38 -2.07
C THR A 67 21.77 -13.35 -1.38
N ASP A 68 22.82 -13.59 -2.14
CA ASP A 68 24.20 -13.49 -1.68
C ASP A 68 24.79 -12.07 -1.85
N ALA A 69 26.04 -11.89 -1.46
CA ALA A 69 26.73 -10.60 -1.57
C ALA A 69 26.82 -10.10 -3.02
N GLU A 70 26.96 -10.98 -4.00
CA GLU A 70 26.93 -10.64 -5.42
C GLU A 70 25.56 -10.08 -5.84
N GLY A 71 24.49 -10.70 -5.37
CA GLY A 71 23.12 -10.22 -5.62
C GLY A 71 22.87 -8.86 -5.01
N VAL A 72 23.42 -8.58 -3.82
CA VAL A 72 23.36 -7.25 -3.19
C VAL A 72 24.02 -6.20 -4.08
N GLN A 73 25.24 -6.46 -4.54
CA GLN A 73 25.97 -5.54 -5.43
C GLN A 73 25.22 -5.34 -6.76
N ARG A 74 24.68 -6.41 -7.32
CA ARG A 74 23.90 -6.33 -8.56
C ARG A 74 22.66 -5.46 -8.40
N ALA A 75 21.94 -5.59 -7.30
CA ALA A 75 20.78 -4.75 -7.01
C ALA A 75 21.16 -3.26 -6.93
N GLN A 76 22.29 -2.95 -6.32
CA GLN A 76 22.79 -1.58 -6.24
C GLN A 76 23.18 -1.01 -7.61
N GLN A 77 23.72 -1.84 -8.48
CA GLN A 77 24.07 -1.46 -9.86
C GLN A 77 22.85 -1.28 -10.77
N LEU A 78 21.77 -2.02 -10.48
CA LEU A 78 20.55 -2.04 -11.30
C LEU A 78 19.42 -1.15 -10.74
N LYS A 79 19.74 -0.18 -9.91
CA LYS A 79 18.74 0.71 -9.27
C LYS A 79 17.72 1.27 -10.25
N ASN A 80 18.18 1.79 -11.38
CA ASN A 80 17.29 2.42 -12.36
C ASN A 80 16.36 1.40 -13.02
N LYS A 81 16.87 0.21 -13.33
CA LYS A 81 16.07 -0.86 -13.89
C LYS A 81 15.03 -1.37 -12.89
N ILE A 82 15.40 -1.54 -11.64
CA ILE A 82 14.47 -1.93 -10.55
C ILE A 82 13.37 -0.87 -10.42
N ARG A 83 13.72 0.41 -10.44
CA ARG A 83 12.75 1.50 -10.41
C ARG A 83 11.76 1.42 -11.57
N GLU A 84 12.24 1.23 -12.78
CA GLU A 84 11.40 1.09 -13.98
C GLU A 84 10.41 -0.07 -13.84
N GLU A 85 10.87 -1.20 -13.35
CA GLU A 85 10.02 -2.38 -13.11
C GLU A 85 8.97 -2.11 -12.02
N LEU A 86 9.32 -1.41 -10.95
CA LEU A 86 8.37 -1.01 -9.91
C LEU A 86 7.34 -0.01 -10.41
N VAL A 87 7.73 0.92 -11.25
CA VAL A 87 6.80 1.85 -11.92
C VAL A 87 5.79 1.07 -12.76
N MET A 88 6.25 0.11 -13.54
CA MET A 88 5.37 -0.75 -14.34
C MET A 88 4.42 -1.57 -13.47
N LEU A 89 4.91 -2.08 -12.34
CA LEU A 89 4.10 -2.82 -11.37
C LEU A 89 2.97 -1.95 -10.83
N VAL A 90 3.27 -0.72 -10.41
CA VAL A 90 2.27 0.22 -9.88
C VAL A 90 1.26 0.61 -10.98
N LYS A 91 1.73 0.90 -12.18
CA LYS A 91 0.85 1.24 -13.32
C LYS A 91 -0.16 0.14 -13.63
N SER A 92 0.29 -1.11 -13.60
CA SER A 92 -0.54 -2.27 -13.96
C SER A 92 -1.43 -2.77 -12.83
N ASP A 93 -1.21 -2.34 -11.60
CA ASP A 93 -1.99 -2.79 -10.44
C ASP A 93 -3.36 -2.11 -10.40
N THR A 94 -4.39 -2.85 -10.76
CA THR A 94 -5.78 -2.38 -10.75
C THR A 94 -6.40 -2.37 -9.36
N SER A 95 -5.86 -3.15 -8.42
CA SER A 95 -6.38 -3.23 -7.04
C SER A 95 -6.20 -1.93 -6.26
N ARG A 96 -5.27 -1.08 -6.68
CA ARG A 96 -4.94 0.21 -6.05
C ARG A 96 -5.39 1.43 -6.86
N LYS A 97 -6.28 1.21 -7.81
CA LYS A 97 -6.78 2.25 -8.71
C LYS A 97 -7.26 3.49 -7.96
N ARG A 98 -8.07 3.31 -6.92
CA ARG A 98 -8.62 4.40 -6.12
C ARG A 98 -7.53 5.24 -5.47
N TYR A 99 -6.52 4.61 -4.91
CA TYR A 99 -5.39 5.30 -4.28
C TYR A 99 -4.53 6.05 -5.31
N LYS A 100 -4.33 5.46 -6.49
CA LYS A 100 -3.60 6.13 -7.59
C LYS A 100 -4.36 7.36 -8.10
N GLU A 101 -5.68 7.29 -8.20
CA GLU A 101 -6.53 8.43 -8.59
C GLU A 101 -6.38 9.61 -7.62
N GLU A 102 -6.23 9.32 -6.33
CA GLU A 102 -6.04 10.32 -5.27
C GLU A 102 -4.58 10.76 -5.09
N GLY A 103 -3.67 10.24 -5.89
CA GLY A 103 -2.27 10.66 -5.89
C GLY A 103 -1.41 10.09 -4.77
N TYR A 104 -1.75 8.91 -4.25
CA TYR A 104 -0.96 8.26 -3.21
C TYR A 104 0.36 7.73 -3.76
N ALA A 105 1.37 7.67 -2.88
CA ALA A 105 2.68 7.13 -3.20
C ALA A 105 2.84 5.67 -2.74
N PHE A 106 3.72 4.96 -3.41
CA PHE A 106 4.02 3.54 -3.11
C PHE A 106 5.53 3.38 -2.95
N ARG A 107 5.95 3.03 -1.75
CA ARG A 107 7.36 2.84 -1.40
C ARG A 107 7.66 1.35 -1.26
N TYR A 108 8.78 0.94 -1.78
CA TYR A 108 9.28 -0.43 -1.70
C TYR A 108 10.66 -0.44 -1.05
N VAL A 109 10.76 -1.09 0.09
CA VAL A 109 12.01 -1.25 0.83
C VAL A 109 12.36 -2.73 0.83
N ALA A 110 13.43 -3.10 0.14
CA ALA A 110 13.89 -4.47 0.06
C ALA A 110 15.25 -4.63 0.72
N ARG A 111 15.36 -5.64 1.57
CA ARG A 111 16.59 -6.04 2.23
C ARG A 111 16.90 -7.48 1.88
N SER A 112 18.20 -7.84 1.93
CA SER A 112 18.60 -9.22 1.84
C SER A 112 18.25 -9.98 3.14
N ASP A 113 18.32 -11.29 3.11
CA ASP A 113 18.19 -12.15 4.29
C ASP A 113 19.29 -11.91 5.35
N SER A 114 20.40 -11.25 4.97
CA SER A 114 21.44 -10.74 5.87
C SER A 114 21.22 -9.28 6.30
N SER A 115 20.05 -8.73 6.05
CA SER A 115 19.63 -7.35 6.43
C SER A 115 20.34 -6.22 5.68
N GLU A 116 21.00 -6.48 4.57
CA GLU A 116 21.58 -5.46 3.73
C GLU A 116 20.51 -4.82 2.84
N LEU A 117 20.54 -3.49 2.70
CA LEU A 117 19.60 -2.77 1.86
C LEU A 117 19.88 -3.04 0.38
N LEU A 118 18.87 -3.58 -0.32
CA LEU A 118 18.92 -3.81 -1.75
C LEU A 118 18.41 -2.59 -2.51
N TYR A 119 17.24 -2.10 -2.15
CA TYR A 119 16.69 -0.85 -2.66
C TYR A 119 15.65 -0.25 -1.70
N ASP A 120 15.49 1.04 -1.81
CA ASP A 120 14.43 1.82 -1.17
C ASP A 120 13.94 2.83 -2.22
N THR A 121 12.78 2.57 -2.79
CA THR A 121 12.27 3.31 -3.94
C THR A 121 10.83 3.72 -3.70
N THR A 122 10.53 5.00 -3.91
CA THR A 122 9.18 5.54 -3.82
C THR A 122 8.67 5.89 -5.21
N ILE A 123 7.52 5.34 -5.56
CA ILE A 123 6.81 5.61 -6.81
C ILE A 123 5.71 6.63 -6.53
N THR A 124 5.75 7.75 -7.20
CA THR A 124 4.86 8.89 -7.01
C THR A 124 3.89 9.06 -8.19
N PRO A 125 2.86 9.93 -8.08
CA PRO A 125 1.98 10.21 -9.20
C PRO A 125 2.68 10.64 -10.49
N GLU A 126 3.80 11.33 -10.37
CA GLU A 126 4.63 11.72 -11.53
C GLU A 126 5.16 10.52 -12.31
N ASP A 127 5.38 9.41 -11.62
CA ASP A 127 5.90 8.18 -12.22
C ASP A 127 4.81 7.35 -12.91
N TYR A 128 3.59 7.32 -12.37
CA TYR A 128 2.56 6.40 -12.84
C TYR A 128 1.37 7.06 -13.56
N LYS A 129 1.29 8.37 -13.57
CA LYS A 129 0.28 9.11 -14.33
C LYS A 129 0.67 9.37 -15.77
#